data_6ee506fa185a96341cba7bb8d9eaabd8
#
_entry.id   6ee506fa185a96341cba7bb8d9eaabd8
#
_cell.length_a   1.000
_cell.length_b   1.000
_cell.length_c   1.000
_cell.angle_alpha   90.00
_cell.angle_beta   90.00
_cell.angle_gamma   90.00
#
_symmetry.space_group_name_H-M   'P 1'
#
loop_
_entity.id
_entity.type
_entity.pdbx_description
1 polymer ?
#
loop_
_entity_poly.entity_id
_entity_poly.type
_entity_poly.pdbx_seq_one_letter_code
_entity_poly.pdbx_strand_id
1 'polypeptide(L)'
;MEVCKDELCESNEIHEDLLKIVDETLPEETELYDLAELFKVFGDSTRIRILFVLFEAEVCVCDLAKALNMTQSAISHQLRILKQNKLVKSRREGKSIFYSLADDHVRTIINQGREHIEED
;
A
#
# COMPACT_ATOMS: atom_id res chain seq x y z
N MET A 1 -15.94 9.60 -9.00
CA MET A 1 -16.46 9.19 -10.30
C MET A 1 -17.75 9.92 -10.61
N GLU A 2 -17.84 10.46 -11.77
CA GLU A 2 -19.05 11.14 -12.19
C GLU A 2 -20.05 10.18 -12.78
N VAL A 3 -21.31 10.41 -12.49
CA VAL A 3 -22.40 9.67 -13.13
C VAL A 3 -22.95 10.55 -14.22
N CYS A 4 -22.86 10.10 -15.44
CA CYS A 4 -23.45 10.81 -16.57
C CYS A 4 -24.95 10.75 -16.49
N LYS A 5 -25.59 11.92 -16.52
CA LYS A 5 -27.05 11.98 -16.45
C LYS A 5 -27.70 11.35 -17.67
N ASP A 6 -26.97 11.35 -18.79
CA ASP A 6 -27.46 10.80 -20.03
C ASP A 6 -27.42 9.27 -20.07
N GLU A 7 -26.79 8.67 -19.07
CA GLU A 7 -26.60 7.24 -19.01
C GLU A 7 -27.53 6.54 -18.03
N LEU A 8 -28.65 7.16 -17.73
CA LEU A 8 -29.64 6.52 -16.88
C LEU A 8 -30.23 5.31 -17.57
N CYS A 9 -30.17 4.19 -16.89
CA CYS A 9 -30.70 2.94 -17.44
C CYS A 9 -32.20 2.87 -17.27
N GLU A 10 -32.87 2.35 -18.28
CA GLU A 10 -34.31 2.22 -18.26
C GLU A 10 -34.79 0.84 -17.85
N SER A 11 -33.88 -0.15 -17.84
CA SER A 11 -34.25 -1.52 -17.50
C SER A 11 -33.94 -1.83 -16.03
N ASN A 12 -34.96 -2.20 -15.29
CA ASN A 12 -34.81 -2.56 -13.90
C ASN A 12 -34.37 -4.01 -13.70
N GLU A 13 -34.66 -4.88 -14.65
CA GLU A 13 -34.35 -6.30 -14.53
C GLU A 13 -32.85 -6.57 -14.47
N ILE A 14 -32.09 -5.94 -15.38
CA ILE A 14 -30.63 -6.08 -15.42
C ILE A 14 -30.00 -5.50 -14.15
N HIS A 15 -30.56 -4.40 -13.69
CA HIS A 15 -30.08 -3.73 -12.47
C HIS A 15 -30.28 -4.57 -11.22
N GLU A 16 -31.38 -5.27 -11.13
CA GLU A 16 -31.65 -6.12 -9.99
C GLU A 16 -30.67 -7.29 -9.92
N ASP A 17 -30.38 -7.92 -11.07
CA ASP A 17 -29.40 -9.00 -11.14
C ASP A 17 -28.02 -8.52 -10.75
N LEU A 18 -27.63 -7.35 -11.24
CA LEU A 18 -26.32 -6.77 -10.94
C LEU A 18 -26.23 -6.45 -9.44
N LEU A 19 -27.28 -5.86 -8.87
CA LEU A 19 -27.29 -5.52 -7.45
C LEU A 19 -27.13 -6.77 -6.59
N LYS A 20 -27.78 -7.86 -6.99
CA LYS A 20 -27.67 -9.12 -6.28
C LYS A 20 -26.25 -9.67 -6.32
N ILE A 21 -25.61 -9.64 -7.50
CA ILE A 21 -24.24 -10.09 -7.67
C ILE A 21 -23.31 -9.26 -6.78
N VAL A 22 -23.48 -7.95 -6.81
CA VAL A 22 -22.65 -7.04 -5.99
C VAL A 22 -22.81 -7.35 -4.52
N ASP A 23 -24.05 -7.53 -4.07
CA ASP A 23 -24.32 -7.81 -2.67
C ASP A 23 -23.69 -9.11 -2.21
N GLU A 24 -23.67 -10.12 -3.09
CA GLU A 24 -23.07 -11.41 -2.78
C GLU A 24 -21.55 -11.42 -2.83
N THR A 25 -20.95 -10.55 -3.64
CA THR A 25 -19.51 -10.58 -3.91
C THR A 25 -18.70 -9.50 -3.20
N LEU A 26 -19.35 -8.39 -2.80
CA LEU A 26 -18.63 -7.35 -2.09
C LEU A 26 -18.16 -7.84 -0.73
N PRO A 27 -16.90 -7.58 -0.37
CA PRO A 27 -16.44 -7.86 0.99
C PRO A 27 -17.21 -7.03 2.00
N GLU A 28 -17.11 -7.40 3.26
CA GLU A 28 -17.73 -6.62 4.34
C GLU A 28 -17.10 -5.23 4.42
N GLU A 29 -17.85 -4.28 4.96
CA GLU A 29 -17.40 -2.90 5.07
C GLU A 29 -16.09 -2.75 5.82
N THR A 30 -15.91 -3.53 6.88
CA THR A 30 -14.65 -3.47 7.66
C THR A 30 -13.46 -3.88 6.81
N GLU A 31 -13.64 -4.91 5.99
CA GLU A 31 -12.58 -5.36 5.10
C GLU A 31 -12.27 -4.32 4.04
N LEU A 32 -13.30 -3.70 3.47
CA LEU A 32 -13.12 -2.64 2.47
C LEU A 32 -12.39 -1.44 3.07
N TYR A 33 -12.76 -1.08 4.29
CA TYR A 33 -12.10 0.02 4.98
C TYR A 33 -10.62 -0.29 5.21
N ASP A 34 -10.33 -1.49 5.70
CA ASP A 34 -8.95 -1.89 5.98
C ASP A 34 -8.11 -1.91 4.72
N LEU A 35 -8.69 -2.38 3.62
CA LEU A 35 -8.01 -2.39 2.33
C LEU A 35 -7.71 -0.97 1.86
N ALA A 36 -8.69 -0.08 1.99
CA ALA A 36 -8.49 1.33 1.61
C ALA A 36 -7.39 1.98 2.46
N GLU A 37 -7.35 1.68 3.76
CA GLU A 37 -6.31 2.21 4.64
C GLU A 37 -4.93 1.69 4.25
N LEU A 38 -4.86 0.43 3.84
CA LEU A 38 -3.61 -0.13 3.35
C LEU A 38 -3.09 0.64 2.14
N PHE A 39 -3.97 0.92 1.18
CA PHE A 39 -3.57 1.66 -0.02
C PHE A 39 -3.19 3.10 0.29
N LYS A 40 -3.77 3.70 1.31
CA LYS A 40 -3.34 5.02 1.77
C LYS A 40 -1.89 5.01 2.24
N VAL A 41 -1.48 3.95 2.92
CA VAL A 41 -0.10 3.84 3.38
C VAL A 41 0.86 3.79 2.18
N PHE A 42 0.48 3.08 1.13
CA PHE A 42 1.26 3.06 -0.10
C PHE A 42 1.22 4.40 -0.85
N GLY A 43 0.25 5.23 -0.56
CA GLY A 43 0.03 6.47 -1.29
C GLY A 43 0.92 7.63 -0.87
N ASP A 44 2.15 7.37 -0.46
CA ASP A 44 3.10 8.40 -0.04
C ASP A 44 4.45 8.13 -0.67
N SER A 45 5.01 9.12 -1.35
CA SER A 45 6.25 8.93 -2.11
C SER A 45 7.44 8.57 -1.23
N THR A 46 7.51 9.13 -0.02
CA THR A 46 8.60 8.81 0.90
C THR A 46 8.53 7.36 1.33
N ARG A 47 7.35 6.88 1.68
CA ARG A 47 7.18 5.49 2.07
C ARG A 47 7.48 4.54 0.91
N ILE A 48 7.08 4.91 -0.30
CA ILE A 48 7.41 4.12 -1.49
C ILE A 48 8.93 4.04 -1.68
N ARG A 49 9.64 5.15 -1.50
CA ARG A 49 11.12 5.13 -1.61
C ARG A 49 11.75 4.21 -0.58
N ILE A 50 11.27 4.26 0.64
CA ILE A 50 11.78 3.38 1.70
C ILE A 50 11.59 1.92 1.29
N LEU A 51 10.40 1.57 0.81
CA LEU A 51 10.12 0.21 0.40
C LEU A 51 11.02 -0.26 -0.74
N PHE A 52 11.32 0.63 -1.70
CA PHE A 52 12.24 0.28 -2.79
C PHE A 52 13.65 0.00 -2.29
N VAL A 53 14.14 0.75 -1.31
CA VAL A 53 15.44 0.46 -0.71
C VAL A 53 15.41 -0.92 -0.07
N LEU A 54 14.32 -1.24 0.63
CA LEU A 54 14.18 -2.52 1.30
C LEU A 54 13.95 -3.69 0.34
N PHE A 55 13.64 -3.41 -0.94
CA PHE A 55 13.62 -4.45 -1.96
C PHE A 55 15.02 -5.06 -2.14
N GLU A 56 16.04 -4.23 -1.98
CA GLU A 56 17.40 -4.64 -2.26
C GLU A 56 18.11 -5.26 -1.08
N ALA A 57 17.81 -4.78 0.13
CA ALA A 57 18.57 -5.21 1.29
C ALA A 57 17.85 -4.89 2.59
N GLU A 58 18.23 -5.59 3.64
CA GLU A 58 17.88 -5.25 5.00
C GLU A 58 18.76 -4.06 5.41
N VAL A 59 18.18 -3.00 5.96
CA VAL A 59 18.88 -1.74 6.17
C VAL A 59 18.56 -1.17 7.55
N CYS A 60 19.55 -0.57 8.20
CA CYS A 60 19.33 0.14 9.45
C CYS A 60 18.84 1.55 9.18
N VAL A 61 18.27 2.19 10.22
CA VAL A 61 17.72 3.53 10.11
C VAL A 61 18.76 4.55 9.64
N CYS A 62 19.98 4.47 10.16
CA CYS A 62 21.07 5.37 9.78
C CYS A 62 21.33 5.34 8.29
N ASP A 63 21.48 4.15 7.74
CA ASP A 63 21.80 3.99 6.33
C ASP A 63 20.63 4.40 5.45
N LEU A 64 19.42 4.11 5.88
CA LEU A 64 18.24 4.49 5.14
C LEU A 64 18.10 6.01 5.08
N ALA A 65 18.36 6.68 6.21
CA ALA A 65 18.33 8.14 6.27
C ALA A 65 19.34 8.74 5.31
N LYS A 66 20.53 8.19 5.29
CA LYS A 66 21.58 8.66 4.34
C LYS A 66 21.19 8.41 2.90
N ALA A 67 20.70 7.22 2.61
CA ALA A 67 20.30 6.84 1.25
C ALA A 67 19.23 7.77 0.70
N LEU A 68 18.30 8.20 1.52
CA LEU A 68 17.19 9.03 1.10
C LEU A 68 17.37 10.51 1.42
N ASN A 69 18.52 10.88 1.97
CA ASN A 69 18.84 12.26 2.33
C ASN A 69 17.79 12.87 3.25
N MET A 70 17.45 12.14 4.30
CA MET A 70 16.45 12.55 5.28
C MET A 70 17.02 12.38 6.69
N THR A 71 16.37 13.01 7.66
CA THR A 71 16.79 12.83 9.05
C THR A 71 16.40 11.45 9.55
N GLN A 72 17.13 10.94 10.54
CA GLN A 72 16.77 9.67 11.16
C GLN A 72 15.41 9.73 11.81
N SER A 73 15.07 10.88 12.39
CA SER A 73 13.78 11.10 13.02
C SER A 73 12.63 10.96 12.02
N ALA A 74 12.78 11.57 10.84
CA ALA A 74 11.78 11.48 9.78
C ALA A 74 11.62 10.04 9.27
N ILE A 75 12.74 9.36 9.06
CA ILE A 75 12.72 7.97 8.61
C ILE A 75 12.08 7.08 9.67
N SER A 76 12.45 7.26 10.93
CA SER A 76 11.88 6.46 12.03
C SER A 76 10.36 6.60 12.10
N HIS A 77 9.87 7.83 11.88
CA HIS A 77 8.43 8.07 11.87
C HIS A 77 7.75 7.30 10.74
N GLN A 78 8.31 7.34 9.54
CA GLN A 78 7.77 6.61 8.40
C GLN A 78 7.83 5.10 8.59
N LEU A 79 8.93 4.61 9.13
CA LEU A 79 9.08 3.18 9.41
C LEU A 79 8.07 2.69 10.43
N ARG A 80 7.73 3.52 11.42
CA ARG A 80 6.72 3.17 12.39
C ARG A 80 5.36 2.97 11.71
N ILE A 81 5.00 3.86 10.79
CA ILE A 81 3.75 3.73 10.04
C ILE A 81 3.75 2.44 9.23
N LEU A 82 4.84 2.17 8.53
CA LEU A 82 4.96 0.96 7.72
C LEU A 82 4.88 -0.30 8.57
N LYS A 83 5.52 -0.29 9.73
CA LYS A 83 5.50 -1.44 10.62
C LYS A 83 4.13 -1.68 11.23
N GLN A 84 3.43 -0.62 11.62
CA GLN A 84 2.07 -0.72 12.15
C GLN A 84 1.11 -1.34 11.13
N ASN A 85 1.38 -1.12 9.85
CA ASN A 85 0.57 -1.68 8.76
C ASN A 85 1.14 -2.99 8.22
N LYS A 86 2.11 -3.55 8.90
CA LYS A 86 2.67 -4.87 8.60
C LYS A 86 3.34 -4.97 7.23
N LEU A 87 3.86 -3.85 6.74
CA LEU A 87 4.58 -3.80 5.47
C LEU A 87 6.07 -4.01 5.63
N VAL A 88 6.60 -3.70 6.81
CA VAL A 88 8.00 -3.95 7.14
C VAL A 88 8.07 -4.67 8.47
N LYS A 89 9.19 -5.35 8.69
CA LYS A 89 9.52 -5.96 9.96
C LYS A 89 10.89 -5.47 10.38
N SER A 90 11.22 -5.62 11.65
CA SER A 90 12.50 -5.17 12.17
C SER A 90 13.12 -6.24 13.04
N ARG A 91 14.45 -6.20 13.14
CA ARG A 91 15.18 -7.02 14.07
C ARG A 91 16.30 -6.18 14.69
N ARG A 92 16.67 -6.53 15.90
CA ARG A 92 17.75 -5.84 16.58
C ARG A 92 19.02 -6.66 16.49
N GLU A 93 20.12 -6.00 16.22
CA GLU A 93 21.44 -6.61 16.28
C GLU A 93 22.35 -5.62 16.97
N GLY A 94 22.71 -5.93 18.22
CA GLY A 94 23.46 -5.01 19.06
C GLY A 94 22.65 -3.74 19.33
N LYS A 95 23.21 -2.61 18.96
CA LYS A 95 22.56 -1.31 19.14
C LYS A 95 21.78 -0.88 17.91
N SER A 96 21.89 -1.63 16.85
CA SER A 96 21.25 -1.28 15.57
C SER A 96 19.94 -2.03 15.38
N ILE A 97 19.00 -1.36 14.75
CA ILE A 97 17.73 -1.98 14.35
C ILE A 97 17.72 -1.99 12.83
N PHE A 98 17.50 -3.16 12.26
CA PHE A 98 17.46 -3.38 10.83
C PHE A 98 16.04 -3.63 10.39
N TYR A 99 15.68 -3.04 9.26
CA TYR A 99 14.34 -3.17 8.69
C TYR A 99 14.40 -3.91 7.37
N SER A 100 13.37 -4.69 7.11
CA SER A 100 13.22 -5.42 5.86
C SER A 100 11.74 -5.51 5.51
N LEU A 101 11.44 -5.92 4.28
CA LEU A 101 10.04 -6.11 3.87
C LEU A 101 9.43 -7.24 4.70
N ALA A 102 8.17 -7.08 5.07
CA ALA A 102 7.48 -8.07 5.87
C ALA A 102 7.31 -9.39 5.12
N ASP A 103 6.99 -9.30 3.83
CA ASP A 103 6.79 -10.47 2.98
C ASP A 103 6.82 -10.06 1.51
N ASP A 104 6.65 -11.03 0.63
CA ASP A 104 6.70 -10.80 -0.81
C ASP A 104 5.46 -10.08 -1.35
N HIS A 105 4.37 -10.04 -0.59
CA HIS A 105 3.16 -9.31 -1.01
C HIS A 105 3.45 -7.84 -1.25
N VAL A 106 4.29 -7.25 -0.39
CA VAL A 106 4.64 -5.82 -0.52
C VAL A 106 5.30 -5.55 -1.86
N ARG A 107 6.24 -6.41 -2.23
CA ARG A 107 6.95 -6.30 -3.50
C ARG A 107 5.99 -6.46 -4.68
N THR A 108 5.10 -7.44 -4.60
CA THR A 108 4.14 -7.73 -5.66
C THR A 108 3.19 -6.56 -5.88
N ILE A 109 2.66 -5.98 -4.80
CA ILE A 109 1.73 -4.85 -4.91
C ILE A 109 2.39 -3.67 -5.60
N ILE A 110 3.60 -3.32 -5.19
CA ILE A 110 4.33 -2.19 -5.77
C ILE A 110 4.69 -2.46 -7.22
N ASN A 111 5.16 -3.65 -7.54
CA ASN A 111 5.52 -4.00 -8.90
C ASN A 111 4.32 -3.99 -9.84
N GLN A 112 3.16 -4.44 -9.38
CA GLN A 112 1.94 -4.40 -10.17
C GLN A 112 1.53 -2.95 -10.46
N GLY A 113 1.59 -2.09 -9.44
CA GLY A 113 1.30 -0.68 -9.62
C GLY A 113 2.26 -0.03 -10.61
N ARG A 114 3.53 -0.37 -10.51
CA ARG A 114 4.56 0.16 -11.40
C ARG A 114 4.36 -0.27 -12.83
N GLU A 115 4.06 -1.54 -13.06
CA GLU A 115 3.76 -2.06 -14.39
C GLU A 115 2.55 -1.35 -14.99
N HIS A 116 1.53 -1.12 -14.17
CA HIS A 116 0.34 -0.43 -14.62
C HIS A 116 0.65 0.99 -15.11
N ILE A 117 1.49 1.72 -14.37
CA ILE A 117 1.86 3.08 -14.74
C ILE A 117 2.68 3.10 -16.03
N GLU A 118 3.52 2.09 -16.25
CA GLU A 118 4.40 2.01 -17.40
C GLU A 118 3.71 1.51 -18.66
N GLU A 119 2.50 1.02 -18.56
CA GLU A 119 1.72 0.58 -19.73
C GLU A 119 1.32 1.75 -20.61
N ASP A 120 1.33 1.52 -21.89
CA ASP A 120 0.88 2.50 -22.88
C ASP A 120 -0.63 2.44 -23.11
#